data_30004f20df9be277931a0201cabe0660
#
_entry.id   30004f20df9be277931a0201cabe0660
#
_cell.length_a   1.000
_cell.length_b   1.000
_cell.length_c   1.000
_cell.angle_alpha   90.00
_cell.angle_beta   90.00
_cell.angle_gamma   90.00
#
_symmetry.space_group_name_H-M   'P 1'
#
loop_
_entity.id
_entity.type
_entity.pdbx_description
1 polymer ?
#
loop_
_entity_poly.entity_id
_entity_poly.type
_entity_poly.pdbx_seq_one_letter_code
_entity_poly.pdbx_strand_id
1 'polypeptide(L)'
;MFSSPNRLLATGFGAVYVLVGLLGFTVTAGVPFLATSNGTLLLGLFQVNILHNVAHLIIGALLLICGLSSVSAAKGMNSGIGAVYLLLGLVGLFLVGTDANILAINGADNVLHFGSAIVLLAVGLGADKPAARADSAGAAPTRA
;
A
#
# COMPACT_ATOMS: atom_id res chain seq x y z
N MET A 1 -11.03 -15.77 -9.19
CA MET A 1 -10.31 -14.49 -9.11
C MET A 1 -10.04 -14.08 -7.66
N PHE A 2 -11.00 -14.20 -6.75
CA PHE A 2 -10.87 -13.76 -5.35
C PHE A 2 -10.46 -14.87 -4.35
N SER A 3 -9.98 -16.01 -4.82
CA SER A 3 -9.48 -17.09 -3.94
C SER A 3 -8.09 -16.79 -3.35
N SER A 4 -7.34 -15.82 -3.89
CA SER A 4 -6.03 -15.41 -3.39
C SER A 4 -6.16 -14.18 -2.48
N PRO A 5 -5.76 -14.28 -1.20
CA PRO A 5 -5.73 -13.14 -0.28
C PRO A 5 -4.90 -11.97 -0.80
N ASN A 6 -3.77 -12.22 -1.46
CA ASN A 6 -2.96 -11.16 -2.04
C ASN A 6 -3.70 -10.39 -3.14
N ARG A 7 -4.39 -11.09 -4.03
CA ARG A 7 -5.16 -10.45 -5.10
C ARG A 7 -6.34 -9.63 -4.55
N LEU A 8 -7.06 -10.20 -3.59
CA LEU A 8 -8.17 -9.51 -2.94
C LEU A 8 -7.68 -8.23 -2.25
N LEU A 9 -6.60 -8.33 -1.47
CA LEU A 9 -6.04 -7.20 -0.74
C LEU A 9 -5.54 -6.11 -1.69
N ALA A 10 -4.72 -6.47 -2.69
CA ALA A 10 -4.19 -5.51 -3.66
C ALA A 10 -5.31 -4.78 -4.41
N THR A 11 -6.37 -5.52 -4.84
CA THR A 11 -7.52 -4.90 -5.52
C THR A 11 -8.30 -3.99 -4.60
N GLY A 12 -8.56 -4.41 -3.36
CA GLY A 12 -9.30 -3.61 -2.38
C GLY A 12 -8.56 -2.34 -1.97
N PHE A 13 -7.30 -2.47 -1.57
CA PHE A 13 -6.45 -1.30 -1.24
C PHE A 13 -6.26 -0.38 -2.44
N GLY A 14 -6.03 -0.96 -3.63
CA GLY A 14 -5.89 -0.18 -4.84
C GLY A 14 -7.11 0.68 -5.14
N ALA A 15 -8.32 0.11 -5.03
CA ALA A 15 -9.56 0.85 -5.22
C ALA A 15 -9.74 1.96 -4.17
N VAL A 16 -9.46 1.67 -2.90
CA VAL A 16 -9.53 2.67 -1.81
C VAL A 16 -8.54 3.79 -2.04
N TYR A 17 -7.30 3.51 -2.43
CA TYR A 17 -6.28 4.54 -2.64
C TYR A 17 -6.57 5.42 -3.84
N VAL A 18 -7.07 4.85 -4.95
CA VAL A 18 -7.55 5.66 -6.08
C VAL A 18 -8.68 6.59 -5.62
N LEU A 19 -9.65 6.05 -4.87
CA LEU A 19 -10.77 6.85 -4.38
C LEU A 19 -10.30 7.98 -3.45
N VAL A 20 -9.40 7.68 -2.50
CA VAL A 20 -8.82 8.67 -1.57
C VAL A 20 -8.05 9.74 -2.33
N GLY A 21 -7.23 9.36 -3.32
CA GLY A 21 -6.52 10.31 -4.18
C GLY A 21 -7.47 11.24 -4.94
N LEU A 22 -8.54 10.70 -5.53
CA LEU A 22 -9.56 11.50 -6.21
C LEU A 22 -10.29 12.45 -5.25
N LEU A 23 -10.71 11.95 -4.10
CA LEU A 23 -11.38 12.76 -3.07
C LEU A 23 -10.45 13.87 -2.55
N GLY A 24 -9.15 13.60 -2.41
CA GLY A 24 -8.17 14.58 -1.97
C GLY A 24 -8.12 15.82 -2.89
N PHE A 25 -8.31 15.65 -4.20
CA PHE A 25 -8.37 16.78 -5.13
C PHE A 25 -9.57 17.71 -4.90
N THR A 26 -10.65 17.23 -4.31
CA THR A 26 -11.83 18.07 -4.02
C THR A 26 -11.55 19.11 -2.94
N VAL A 27 -10.55 18.88 -2.08
CA VAL A 27 -10.18 19.77 -0.97
C VAL A 27 -8.85 20.49 -1.18
N THR A 28 -8.04 20.10 -2.19
CA THR A 28 -6.72 20.72 -2.45
C THR A 28 -6.76 21.83 -3.50
N ALA A 29 -7.93 22.33 -3.90
CA ALA A 29 -8.03 23.49 -4.78
C ALA A 29 -7.35 24.72 -4.13
N GLY A 30 -6.35 25.29 -4.83
CA GLY A 30 -5.56 26.42 -4.30
C GLY A 30 -4.45 26.05 -3.31
N VAL A 31 -4.28 24.78 -2.96
CA VAL A 31 -3.15 24.30 -2.15
C VAL A 31 -1.91 24.15 -3.06
N PRO A 32 -0.73 24.64 -2.67
CA PRO A 32 0.50 24.44 -3.43
C PRO A 32 0.81 22.95 -3.61
N PHE A 33 1.43 22.58 -4.74
CA PHE A 33 1.77 21.20 -5.07
C PHE A 33 2.58 20.50 -3.96
N LEU A 34 3.55 21.20 -3.37
CA LEU A 34 4.41 20.77 -2.27
C LEU A 34 4.11 21.55 -0.98
N ALA A 35 2.84 21.76 -0.64
CA ALA A 35 2.51 22.37 0.65
C ALA A 35 3.00 21.46 1.79
N THR A 36 3.94 21.94 2.61
CA THR A 36 4.58 21.14 3.66
C THR A 36 3.80 21.19 4.98
N SER A 37 3.54 22.38 5.49
CA SER A 37 2.80 22.61 6.75
C SER A 37 1.36 23.12 6.53
N ASN A 38 1.03 23.55 5.29
CA ASN A 38 -0.24 24.19 4.93
C ASN A 38 -1.13 23.29 4.06
N GLY A 39 -1.00 21.96 4.17
CA GLY A 39 -1.93 21.03 3.56
C GLY A 39 -3.34 21.22 4.10
N THR A 40 -4.34 20.77 3.35
CA THR A 40 -5.73 20.81 3.78
C THR A 40 -6.15 19.47 4.40
N LEU A 41 -7.24 19.46 5.14
CA LEU A 41 -7.75 18.24 5.77
C LEU A 41 -8.77 17.54 4.88
N LEU A 42 -8.48 16.32 4.48
CA LEU A 42 -9.44 15.40 3.91
C LEU A 42 -10.24 14.74 5.03
N LEU A 43 -11.56 14.75 4.92
CA LEU A 43 -12.49 14.24 5.95
C LEU A 43 -12.29 14.88 7.35
N GLY A 44 -11.67 16.05 7.43
CA GLY A 44 -11.37 16.73 8.68
C GLY A 44 -10.28 16.05 9.53
N LEU A 45 -9.57 15.05 9.02
CA LEU A 45 -8.65 14.22 9.79
C LEU A 45 -7.27 14.08 9.14
N PHE A 46 -7.21 13.76 7.84
CA PHE A 46 -5.97 13.47 7.12
C PHE A 46 -5.46 14.70 6.39
N GLN A 47 -4.21 15.07 6.62
CA GLN A 47 -3.64 16.22 5.94
C GLN A 47 -3.09 15.82 4.56
N VAL A 48 -3.52 16.53 3.52
CA VAL A 48 -3.16 16.22 2.15
C VAL A 48 -2.74 17.47 1.37
N ASN A 49 -1.89 17.28 0.37
CA ASN A 49 -1.59 18.23 -0.67
C ASN A 49 -1.72 17.57 -2.05
N ILE A 50 -1.46 18.29 -3.12
CA ILE A 50 -1.58 17.76 -4.49
C ILE A 50 -0.62 16.58 -4.71
N LEU A 51 0.64 16.65 -4.23
CA LEU A 51 1.60 15.55 -4.35
C LEU A 51 1.12 14.29 -3.63
N HIS A 52 0.56 14.43 -2.43
CA HIS A 52 0.01 13.32 -1.65
C HIS A 52 -1.14 12.62 -2.41
N ASN A 53 -2.05 13.40 -3.00
CA ASN A 53 -3.15 12.86 -3.81
C ASN A 53 -2.64 12.11 -5.04
N VAL A 54 -1.65 12.66 -5.75
CA VAL A 54 -0.99 12.01 -6.90
C VAL A 54 -0.33 10.69 -6.46
N ALA A 55 0.38 10.68 -5.32
CA ALA A 55 0.98 9.45 -4.79
C ALA A 55 -0.08 8.37 -4.51
N HIS A 56 -1.22 8.73 -3.92
CA HIS A 56 -2.34 7.80 -3.72
C HIS A 56 -2.89 7.25 -5.04
N LEU A 57 -3.04 8.07 -6.09
CA LEU A 57 -3.49 7.59 -7.40
C LEU A 57 -2.50 6.60 -8.02
N ILE A 58 -1.20 6.91 -7.97
CA ILE A 58 -0.15 6.04 -8.54
C ILE A 58 -0.11 4.70 -7.79
N ILE A 59 -0.03 4.73 -6.46
CA ILE A 59 0.00 3.52 -5.63
C ILE A 59 -1.27 2.71 -5.82
N GLY A 60 -2.43 3.37 -5.82
CA GLY A 60 -3.71 2.71 -6.02
C GLY A 60 -3.82 2.04 -7.40
N ALA A 61 -3.40 2.71 -8.46
CA ALA A 61 -3.38 2.14 -9.81
C ALA A 61 -2.44 0.92 -9.90
N LEU A 62 -1.24 1.00 -9.33
CA LEU A 62 -0.28 -0.11 -9.33
C LEU A 62 -0.83 -1.33 -8.56
N LEU A 63 -1.43 -1.12 -7.39
CA LEU A 63 -2.07 -2.18 -6.61
C LEU A 63 -3.23 -2.81 -7.39
N LEU A 64 -4.09 -2.02 -8.05
CA LEU A 64 -5.18 -2.52 -8.88
C LEU A 64 -4.66 -3.36 -10.05
N ILE A 65 -3.72 -2.83 -10.82
CA ILE A 65 -3.13 -3.54 -11.97
C ILE A 65 -2.54 -4.87 -11.54
N CYS A 66 -1.75 -4.89 -10.46
CA CYS A 66 -1.11 -6.11 -9.97
C CYS A 66 -2.14 -7.08 -9.35
N GLY A 67 -3.12 -6.58 -8.61
CA GLY A 67 -4.19 -7.39 -8.01
C GLY A 67 -5.06 -8.08 -9.05
N LEU A 68 -5.35 -7.39 -10.16
CA LEU A 68 -6.12 -7.93 -11.28
C LEU A 68 -5.29 -8.87 -12.18
N SER A 69 -3.98 -8.74 -12.20
CA SER A 69 -3.06 -9.50 -13.06
C SER A 69 -2.83 -10.93 -12.55
N SER A 70 -2.01 -11.10 -11.51
CA SER A 70 -1.63 -12.43 -11.02
C SER A 70 -1.36 -12.45 -9.52
N VAL A 71 -1.34 -13.65 -8.92
CA VAL A 71 -1.01 -13.84 -7.49
C VAL A 71 0.41 -13.34 -7.20
N SER A 72 1.36 -13.67 -8.06
CA SER A 72 2.77 -13.25 -7.89
C SER A 72 2.93 -11.74 -7.96
N ALA A 73 2.27 -11.08 -8.92
CA ALA A 73 2.29 -9.63 -9.05
C ALA A 73 1.64 -8.95 -7.83
N ALA A 74 0.47 -9.42 -7.40
CA ALA A 74 -0.23 -8.90 -6.23
C ALA A 74 0.62 -9.06 -4.95
N LYS A 75 1.23 -10.24 -4.76
CA LYS A 75 2.11 -10.53 -3.63
C LYS A 75 3.34 -9.61 -3.60
N GLY A 76 4.02 -9.45 -4.73
CA GLY A 76 5.17 -8.55 -4.85
C GLY A 76 4.78 -7.09 -4.60
N MET A 77 3.64 -6.64 -5.16
CA MET A 77 3.15 -5.28 -4.97
C MET A 77 2.73 -5.01 -3.52
N ASN A 78 1.97 -5.91 -2.88
CA ASN A 78 1.60 -5.77 -1.47
C ASN A 78 2.85 -5.67 -0.58
N SER A 79 3.84 -6.55 -0.78
CA SER A 79 5.08 -6.53 0.00
C SER A 79 5.88 -5.24 -0.24
N GLY A 80 6.01 -4.80 -1.50
CA GLY A 80 6.74 -3.59 -1.85
C GLY A 80 6.09 -2.33 -1.29
N ILE A 81 4.78 -2.15 -1.51
CA ILE A 81 4.05 -0.99 -0.99
C ILE A 81 3.98 -1.04 0.55
N GLY A 82 3.83 -2.22 1.14
CA GLY A 82 3.88 -2.37 2.59
C GLY A 82 5.22 -1.92 3.19
N ALA A 83 6.35 -2.25 2.53
CA ALA A 83 7.66 -1.77 2.94
C ALA A 83 7.83 -0.26 2.79
N VAL A 84 7.32 0.32 1.68
CA VAL A 84 7.31 1.77 1.46
C VAL A 84 6.50 2.48 2.55
N TYR A 85 5.32 1.97 2.91
CA TYR A 85 4.50 2.57 3.97
C TYR A 85 5.12 2.43 5.35
N LEU A 86 5.81 1.32 5.63
CA LEU A 86 6.56 1.18 6.89
C LEU A 86 7.65 2.24 6.97
N LEU A 87 8.43 2.41 5.90
CA LEU A 87 9.47 3.44 5.83
C LEU A 87 8.87 4.85 5.96
N LEU A 88 7.79 5.12 5.24
CA LEU A 88 7.11 6.40 5.27
C LEU A 88 6.55 6.72 6.68
N GLY A 89 5.96 5.74 7.36
CA GLY A 89 5.52 5.88 8.74
C GLY A 89 6.67 6.19 9.69
N LEU A 90 7.80 5.48 9.58
CA LEU A 90 9.00 5.73 10.40
C LEU A 90 9.59 7.12 10.15
N VAL A 91 9.79 7.48 8.89
CA VAL A 91 10.32 8.80 8.50
C VAL A 91 9.33 9.91 8.87
N GLY A 92 8.03 9.64 8.70
CA GLY A 92 6.96 10.58 9.05
C GLY A 92 6.96 10.99 10.52
N LEU A 93 7.45 10.15 11.46
CA LEU A 93 7.60 10.53 12.87
C LEU A 93 8.54 11.75 13.05
N PHE A 94 9.46 11.96 12.12
CA PHE A 94 10.42 13.07 12.15
C PHE A 94 10.05 14.21 11.21
N LEU A 95 9.21 13.94 10.19
CA LEU A 95 8.84 14.94 9.19
C LEU A 95 7.63 15.78 9.60
N VAL A 96 6.69 15.22 10.36
CA VAL A 96 5.48 15.94 10.78
C VAL A 96 5.83 17.24 11.48
N GLY A 97 5.28 18.35 10.99
CA GLY A 97 5.53 19.70 11.52
C GLY A 97 6.83 20.35 11.03
N THR A 98 7.54 19.78 10.05
CA THR A 98 8.75 20.34 9.46
C THR A 98 8.56 20.76 8.00
N ASP A 99 9.44 21.61 7.47
CA ASP A 99 9.42 22.02 6.06
C ASP A 99 9.85 20.89 5.10
N ALA A 100 10.44 19.82 5.62
CA ALA A 100 10.78 18.61 4.85
C ALA A 100 9.57 17.69 4.59
N ASN A 101 8.41 17.99 5.18
CA ASN A 101 7.17 17.22 5.04
C ASN A 101 6.45 17.50 3.71
N ILE A 102 7.10 17.19 2.59
CA ILE A 102 6.61 17.48 1.24
C ILE A 102 5.29 16.78 0.88
N LEU A 103 4.89 15.77 1.62
CA LEU A 103 3.60 15.06 1.45
C LEU A 103 2.50 15.65 2.33
N ALA A 104 2.81 16.66 3.14
CA ALA A 104 1.90 17.26 4.11
C ALA A 104 1.23 16.23 5.05
N ILE A 105 1.92 15.16 5.40
CA ILE A 105 1.36 14.14 6.31
C ILE A 105 1.24 14.67 7.74
N ASN A 106 0.22 14.21 8.45
CA ASN A 106 0.04 14.46 9.88
C ASN A 106 0.07 13.17 10.71
N GLY A 107 -0.22 13.27 12.02
CA GLY A 107 -0.22 12.09 12.89
C GLY A 107 -1.26 11.03 12.50
N ALA A 108 -2.43 11.44 12.00
CA ALA A 108 -3.47 10.51 11.54
C ALA A 108 -3.02 9.76 10.28
N ASP A 109 -2.35 10.45 9.35
CA ASP A 109 -1.75 9.82 8.16
C ASP A 109 -0.70 8.78 8.56
N ASN A 110 0.15 9.10 9.56
CA ASN A 110 1.15 8.15 10.04
C ASN A 110 0.54 6.89 10.64
N VAL A 111 -0.55 7.00 11.39
CA VAL A 111 -1.29 5.83 11.90
C VAL A 111 -1.79 4.96 10.74
N LEU A 112 -2.33 5.57 9.67
CA LEU A 112 -2.74 4.84 8.48
C LEU A 112 -1.55 4.19 7.73
N HIS A 113 -0.41 4.88 7.64
CA HIS A 113 0.79 4.32 7.02
C HIS A 113 1.25 3.06 7.75
N PHE A 114 1.37 3.08 9.08
CA PHE A 114 1.72 1.90 9.86
C PHE A 114 0.66 0.78 9.75
N GLY A 115 -0.61 1.12 9.85
CA GLY A 115 -1.70 0.15 9.70
C GLY A 115 -1.70 -0.53 8.34
N SER A 116 -1.55 0.27 7.27
CA SER A 116 -1.43 -0.23 5.90
C SER A 116 -0.19 -1.09 5.71
N ALA A 117 0.96 -0.67 6.26
CA ALA A 117 2.21 -1.43 6.21
C ALA A 117 2.04 -2.81 6.85
N ILE A 118 1.47 -2.87 8.04
CA ILE A 118 1.25 -4.15 8.76
C ILE A 118 0.38 -5.09 7.93
N VAL A 119 -0.76 -4.61 7.42
CA VAL A 119 -1.69 -5.46 6.66
C VAL A 119 -1.09 -5.91 5.33
N LEU A 120 -0.48 -4.99 4.58
CA LEU A 120 0.11 -5.29 3.28
C LEU A 120 1.31 -6.24 3.40
N LEU A 121 2.19 -6.06 4.40
CA LEU A 121 3.32 -6.95 4.64
C LEU A 121 2.87 -8.32 5.16
N ALA A 122 1.93 -8.37 6.10
CA ALA A 122 1.44 -9.63 6.66
C ALA A 122 0.86 -10.53 5.56
N VAL A 123 0.02 -9.98 4.68
CA VAL A 123 -0.58 -10.73 3.58
C VAL A 123 0.43 -10.95 2.44
N GLY A 124 1.22 -9.92 2.08
CA GLY A 124 2.22 -10.01 1.02
C GLY A 124 3.27 -11.08 1.28
N LEU A 125 3.75 -11.21 2.50
CA LEU A 125 4.77 -12.18 2.88
C LEU A 125 4.17 -13.51 3.36
N GLY A 126 3.01 -13.47 4.04
CA GLY A 126 2.43 -14.62 4.75
C GLY A 126 1.47 -15.47 3.94
N ALA A 127 0.72 -14.89 3.01
CA ALA A 127 -0.30 -15.60 2.25
C ALA A 127 0.19 -16.14 0.89
N ASP A 128 -0.65 -16.97 0.26
CA ASP A 128 -0.38 -17.58 -1.07
C ASP A 128 1.01 -18.25 -1.15
N LYS A 129 1.39 -19.01 -0.11
CA LYS A 129 2.64 -19.79 -0.13
C LYS A 129 2.51 -20.91 -1.15
N PRO A 130 3.58 -21.28 -1.90
CA PRO A 130 3.60 -22.47 -2.72
C PRO A 130 3.25 -23.68 -1.83
N ALA A 131 2.40 -24.59 -2.33
CA ALA A 131 2.21 -25.88 -1.65
C ALA A 131 3.59 -26.56 -1.52
N ALA A 132 3.93 -27.02 -0.30
CA ALA A 132 5.13 -27.81 -0.12
C ALA A 132 5.05 -28.99 -1.12
N ARG A 133 6.06 -29.13 -1.99
CA ARG A 133 6.20 -30.33 -2.82
C ARG A 133 6.27 -31.51 -1.84
N ALA A 134 5.25 -32.35 -1.83
CA ALA A 134 5.36 -33.64 -1.20
C ALA A 134 6.50 -34.37 -1.95
N ASP A 135 7.61 -34.56 -1.25
CA ASP A 135 8.72 -35.33 -1.77
C ASP A 135 8.21 -36.72 -2.13
N SER A 136 8.04 -36.96 -3.41
CA SER A 136 7.85 -38.29 -3.98
C SER A 136 9.18 -39.07 -3.95
N ALA A 137 9.86 -39.02 -2.80
CA ALA A 137 11.01 -39.84 -2.53
C ALA A 137 10.54 -41.13 -1.85
N GLY A 138 10.24 -42.19 -2.61
CA GLY A 138 9.94 -43.47 -1.98
C GLY A 138 9.22 -44.49 -2.84
N ALA A 139 9.61 -44.69 -4.07
CA ALA A 139 9.31 -45.91 -4.78
C ALA A 139 10.55 -46.37 -5.56
N ALA A 140 11.51 -46.92 -4.82
CA ALA A 140 12.53 -47.75 -5.45
C ALA A 140 11.81 -49.03 -5.99
N PRO A 141 11.98 -49.40 -7.28
CA PRO A 141 11.47 -50.66 -7.76
C PRO A 141 12.30 -51.78 -7.13
N THR A 142 11.67 -52.60 -6.31
CA THR A 142 12.21 -53.93 -5.94
C THR A 142 12.34 -54.74 -7.19
N ARG A 143 13.58 -54.91 -7.67
CA ARG A 143 13.89 -55.96 -8.67
C ARG A 143 13.88 -57.30 -7.99
N ALA A 144 12.95 -58.17 -8.41
CA ALA A 144 13.01 -59.61 -8.23
C ALA A 144 13.86 -60.23 -9.32
#